data_30cd3656319ea53c2c823e7ea3eb2c67
#
_entry.id   30cd3656319ea53c2c823e7ea3eb2c67
#
_cell.length_a   1.000
_cell.length_b   1.000
_cell.length_c   1.000
_cell.angle_alpha   90.00
_cell.angle_beta   90.00
_cell.angle_gamma   90.00
#
_symmetry.space_group_name_H-M   'P 1'
#
loop_
_entity.id
_entity.type
_entity.pdbx_description
1 polymer ?
#
loop_
_entity_poly.entity_id
_entity_poly.type
_entity_poly.pdbx_seq_one_letter_code
_entity_poly.pdbx_strand_id
1 'polypeptide(L)'
;MKENTPSEETTRSEVSRRRFLKSSLKGASALTLGAQLIAQTTDAQTTGIPTRPLGKTGVNVSILCLGGWHIGSIQDKNEAIKIMHAAIDEGITFFDSAWDYHDGGSEEIIGKGLATGGRRDKVFLMTKNCNRDYAGSMRCLEDSLRRFKTDHLDLWQFHEIVYDNDPDWVFEKGGIKAAIEAKKAGKVRFIGFTGHKDPRIQKKMFDKPYDWDTVQMPINVMDAHYRSFQKEIVPLCLKSGAGVIGMKGLGGGLIPTNTEVTAEECIRYALSQPISSLVCGMVSMDDLKQNVAIARNFTPMSDAEQQELLAKVKEDAGDGRYELFKSTMLMDGPYHVKQHGFKVVRT
;
A
#
# COMPACT_ATOMS: atom_id res chain seq x y z
N MET A 1 -38.57 50.92 -31.68
CA MET A 1 -39.14 50.00 -30.72
C MET A 1 -39.06 48.59 -31.32
N LYS A 2 -38.11 47.74 -30.88
CA LYS A 2 -38.03 46.34 -31.28
C LYS A 2 -37.89 45.56 -29.97
N GLU A 3 -38.88 44.71 -29.71
CA GLU A 3 -38.92 43.77 -28.62
C GLU A 3 -37.89 42.66 -28.84
N ASN A 4 -37.12 42.34 -27.81
CA ASN A 4 -36.26 41.18 -27.76
C ASN A 4 -36.91 40.11 -26.88
N THR A 5 -37.23 38.97 -27.46
CA THR A 5 -37.60 37.74 -26.80
C THR A 5 -36.35 37.01 -26.29
N PRO A 6 -36.39 36.36 -25.11
CA PRO A 6 -35.27 35.56 -24.60
C PRO A 6 -35.31 34.14 -25.15
N SER A 7 -34.13 33.57 -25.39
CA SER A 7 -33.85 32.27 -25.98
C SER A 7 -34.03 31.09 -25.02
N GLU A 8 -34.48 29.96 -25.59
CA GLU A 8 -34.82 28.66 -24.98
C GLU A 8 -33.61 27.79 -24.60
N GLU A 9 -32.66 28.23 -23.82
CA GLU A 9 -31.51 27.37 -23.46
C GLU A 9 -31.39 27.05 -21.96
N THR A 10 -32.33 27.46 -21.11
CA THR A 10 -32.19 27.31 -19.65
C THR A 10 -32.99 26.16 -19.03
N THR A 11 -33.69 25.32 -19.80
CA THR A 11 -34.62 24.33 -19.26
C THR A 11 -34.16 22.87 -19.34
N ARG A 12 -32.95 22.58 -19.85
CA ARG A 12 -32.45 21.18 -19.97
C ARG A 12 -31.53 20.69 -18.85
N SER A 13 -31.03 21.55 -17.96
CA SER A 13 -30.08 21.16 -16.90
C SER A 13 -30.73 20.76 -15.56
N GLU A 14 -31.99 21.15 -15.30
CA GLU A 14 -32.63 20.88 -14.01
C GLU A 14 -33.39 19.56 -13.93
N VAL A 15 -33.72 18.92 -15.03
CA VAL A 15 -34.45 17.65 -15.05
C VAL A 15 -33.51 16.44 -14.79
N SER A 16 -32.21 16.59 -15.02
CA SER A 16 -31.22 15.52 -14.82
C SER A 16 -30.85 15.28 -13.34
N ARG A 17 -30.89 16.31 -12.49
CA ARG A 17 -30.51 16.21 -11.07
C ARG A 17 -31.58 15.60 -10.17
N ARG A 18 -32.87 15.67 -10.51
CA ARG A 18 -33.96 15.11 -9.71
C ARG A 18 -34.22 13.63 -9.93
N ARG A 19 -33.71 13.01 -10.99
CA ARG A 19 -33.85 11.58 -11.26
C ARG A 19 -32.75 10.74 -10.60
N PHE A 20 -31.62 11.33 -10.20
CA PHE A 20 -30.50 10.64 -9.56
C PHE A 20 -30.69 10.44 -8.05
N LEU A 21 -31.60 11.19 -7.40
CA LEU A 21 -31.78 11.16 -5.94
C LEU A 21 -32.90 10.26 -5.44
N LYS A 22 -33.55 9.45 -6.29
CA LYS A 22 -34.66 8.55 -5.87
C LYS A 22 -34.34 7.06 -5.91
N SER A 23 -33.10 6.63 -6.17
CA SER A 23 -32.72 5.19 -6.20
C SER A 23 -31.72 4.74 -5.11
N SER A 24 -31.51 5.52 -4.06
CA SER A 24 -30.54 5.18 -3.00
C SER A 24 -31.23 5.08 -1.64
N LEU A 25 -32.03 4.05 -1.43
CA LEU A 25 -32.42 3.61 -0.08
C LEU A 25 -32.81 2.14 -0.14
N LYS A 26 -31.78 1.25 -0.02
CA LYS A 26 -31.90 -0.06 0.64
C LYS A 26 -30.50 -0.49 1.04
N GLY A 27 -30.31 -0.72 2.32
CA GLY A 27 -29.03 -1.05 2.92
C GLY A 27 -28.38 -2.29 2.28
N ALA A 28 -27.14 -2.10 1.83
CA ALA A 28 -26.25 -3.21 1.51
C ALA A 28 -25.17 -3.24 2.58
N SER A 29 -25.07 -4.37 3.24
CA SER A 29 -24.09 -4.68 4.29
C SER A 29 -22.65 -4.51 3.75
N ALA A 30 -21.71 -4.13 4.61
CA ALA A 30 -20.27 -3.96 4.31
C ALA A 30 -19.62 -5.20 3.65
N LEU A 31 -20.22 -6.37 3.80
CA LEU A 31 -19.84 -7.65 3.17
C LEU A 31 -19.96 -7.64 1.62
N THR A 32 -20.87 -6.86 1.06
CA THR A 32 -21.06 -6.82 -0.40
C THR A 32 -20.02 -5.97 -1.14
N LEU A 33 -19.43 -4.97 -0.51
CA LEU A 33 -18.36 -4.15 -1.10
C LEU A 33 -17.03 -4.91 -1.20
N GLY A 34 -16.70 -5.74 -0.21
CA GLY A 34 -15.52 -6.62 -0.25
C GLY A 34 -15.61 -7.66 -1.37
N ALA A 35 -16.81 -8.27 -1.53
CA ALA A 35 -17.04 -9.23 -2.61
C ALA A 35 -16.96 -8.60 -4.02
N GLN A 36 -17.35 -7.34 -4.18
CA GLN A 36 -17.22 -6.63 -5.47
C GLN A 36 -15.77 -6.33 -5.86
N LEU A 37 -14.87 -6.03 -4.91
CA LEU A 37 -13.45 -5.86 -5.21
C LEU A 37 -12.79 -7.17 -5.66
N ILE A 38 -13.20 -8.29 -5.07
CA ILE A 38 -12.70 -9.63 -5.43
C ILE A 38 -13.30 -10.11 -6.75
N ALA A 39 -14.58 -9.81 -7.03
CA ALA A 39 -15.27 -10.25 -8.25
C ALA A 39 -14.78 -9.54 -9.54
N GLN A 40 -14.16 -8.38 -9.46
CA GLN A 40 -13.61 -7.67 -10.63
C GLN A 40 -12.32 -8.29 -11.19
N THR A 41 -11.83 -9.38 -10.59
CA THR A 41 -10.62 -10.09 -11.08
C THR A 41 -10.91 -11.20 -12.09
N THR A 42 -12.17 -11.44 -12.50
CA THR A 42 -12.55 -12.63 -13.28
C THR A 42 -12.83 -12.40 -14.77
N ASP A 43 -12.50 -11.25 -15.33
CA ASP A 43 -12.64 -11.05 -16.79
C ASP A 43 -11.29 -11.12 -17.51
N ALA A 44 -11.23 -12.11 -18.42
CA ALA A 44 -10.21 -12.46 -19.39
C ALA A 44 -9.00 -13.24 -18.84
N GLN A 45 -8.74 -14.39 -19.41
CA GLN A 45 -7.44 -15.06 -19.47
C GLN A 45 -6.37 -14.11 -20.06
N THR A 46 -5.96 -13.12 -19.29
CA THR A 46 -4.75 -12.37 -19.59
C THR A 46 -3.58 -13.22 -19.15
N THR A 47 -2.63 -13.43 -20.00
CA THR A 47 -1.36 -14.13 -19.72
C THR A 47 -0.49 -13.40 -18.68
N GLY A 48 -0.98 -12.27 -18.11
CA GLY A 48 -0.30 -11.42 -17.16
C GLY A 48 -0.77 -11.57 -15.71
N ILE A 49 -0.11 -10.86 -14.80
CA ILE A 49 -0.52 -10.74 -13.40
C ILE A 49 -1.83 -9.94 -13.33
N PRO A 50 -2.86 -10.40 -12.58
CA PRO A 50 -4.09 -9.64 -12.39
C PRO A 50 -3.85 -8.26 -11.79
N THR A 51 -4.72 -7.30 -12.14
CA THR A 51 -4.70 -5.95 -11.57
C THR A 51 -5.97 -5.67 -10.77
N ARG A 52 -5.88 -4.73 -9.83
CA ARG A 52 -7.01 -4.26 -9.03
C ARG A 52 -7.02 -2.73 -8.94
N PRO A 53 -8.19 -2.11 -8.77
CA PRO A 53 -8.27 -0.68 -8.46
C PRO A 53 -7.51 -0.35 -7.17
N LEU A 54 -6.73 0.74 -7.20
CA LEU A 54 -6.10 1.30 -6.01
C LEU A 54 -7.06 2.27 -5.33
N GLY A 55 -8.06 1.73 -4.65
CA GLY A 55 -9.12 2.52 -4.03
C GLY A 55 -9.79 3.47 -5.01
N LYS A 56 -10.04 4.72 -4.57
CA LYS A 56 -10.67 5.79 -5.35
C LYS A 56 -9.72 6.57 -6.27
N THR A 57 -8.45 6.14 -6.40
CA THR A 57 -7.44 6.86 -7.20
C THR A 57 -7.70 6.86 -8.71
N GLY A 58 -8.56 5.96 -9.19
CA GLY A 58 -8.79 5.73 -10.62
C GLY A 58 -7.66 4.98 -11.33
N VAL A 59 -6.68 4.47 -10.60
CA VAL A 59 -5.55 3.70 -11.13
C VAL A 59 -5.71 2.22 -10.79
N ASN A 60 -5.42 1.34 -11.75
CA ASN A 60 -5.26 -0.09 -11.50
C ASN A 60 -3.78 -0.43 -11.30
N VAL A 61 -3.47 -1.26 -10.31
CA VAL A 61 -2.12 -1.75 -10.02
C VAL A 61 -2.10 -3.28 -10.02
N SER A 62 -0.95 -3.89 -10.29
CA SER A 62 -0.80 -5.34 -10.15
C SER A 62 -1.09 -5.78 -8.72
N ILE A 63 -1.71 -6.96 -8.56
CA ILE A 63 -2.00 -7.51 -7.22
C ILE A 63 -0.74 -7.82 -6.40
N LEU A 64 0.43 -7.92 -7.06
CA LEU A 64 1.75 -7.94 -6.44
C LEU A 64 2.43 -6.59 -6.61
N CYS A 65 3.08 -6.13 -5.54
CA CYS A 65 3.97 -4.97 -5.52
C CYS A 65 5.40 -5.43 -5.19
N LEU A 66 6.39 -4.97 -5.94
CA LEU A 66 7.79 -5.30 -5.69
C LEU A 66 8.31 -4.53 -4.48
N GLY A 67 8.72 -5.24 -3.43
CA GLY A 67 9.17 -4.66 -2.17
C GLY A 67 10.61 -4.14 -2.21
N GLY A 68 10.78 -2.83 -2.15
CA GLY A 68 12.09 -2.15 -2.28
C GLY A 68 13.05 -2.41 -1.13
N TRP A 69 12.59 -2.73 0.08
CA TRP A 69 13.49 -3.15 1.15
C TRP A 69 14.36 -4.34 0.72
N HIS A 70 13.77 -5.35 0.12
CA HIS A 70 14.45 -6.55 -0.33
C HIS A 70 15.34 -6.27 -1.55
N ILE A 71 14.85 -5.52 -2.53
CA ILE A 71 15.66 -5.09 -3.70
C ILE A 71 16.90 -4.30 -3.26
N GLY A 72 16.74 -3.39 -2.29
CA GLY A 72 17.85 -2.60 -1.74
C GLY A 72 18.91 -3.45 -1.01
N SER A 73 18.52 -4.59 -0.41
CA SER A 73 19.40 -5.49 0.33
C SER A 73 20.32 -6.34 -0.56
N ILE A 74 20.00 -6.50 -1.85
CA ILE A 74 20.77 -7.32 -2.78
C ILE A 74 22.16 -6.69 -2.99
N GLN A 75 23.22 -7.45 -2.69
CA GLN A 75 24.60 -6.96 -2.77
C GLN A 75 25.03 -6.69 -4.22
N ASP A 76 24.75 -7.63 -5.13
CA ASP A 76 24.96 -7.42 -6.55
C ASP A 76 23.85 -6.52 -7.14
N LYS A 77 24.23 -5.28 -7.41
CA LYS A 77 23.28 -4.28 -7.94
C LYS A 77 22.83 -4.59 -9.38
N ASN A 78 23.59 -5.35 -10.15
CA ASN A 78 23.17 -5.80 -11.47
C ASN A 78 22.10 -6.88 -11.37
N GLU A 79 22.22 -7.80 -10.42
CA GLU A 79 21.18 -8.80 -10.15
C GLU A 79 19.88 -8.15 -9.63
N ALA A 80 20.00 -7.14 -8.75
CA ALA A 80 18.83 -6.36 -8.32
C ALA A 80 18.10 -5.70 -9.51
N ILE A 81 18.85 -5.07 -10.44
CA ILE A 81 18.27 -4.47 -11.65
C ILE A 81 17.65 -5.53 -12.57
N LYS A 82 18.29 -6.68 -12.73
CA LYS A 82 17.77 -7.79 -13.53
C LYS A 82 16.44 -8.32 -12.97
N ILE A 83 16.34 -8.49 -11.65
CA ILE A 83 15.08 -8.89 -10.99
C ILE A 83 13.99 -7.84 -11.23
N MET A 84 14.29 -6.53 -11.08
CA MET A 84 13.34 -5.46 -11.36
C MET A 84 12.86 -5.45 -12.81
N HIS A 85 13.77 -5.62 -13.78
CA HIS A 85 13.40 -5.67 -15.19
C HIS A 85 12.50 -6.87 -15.49
N ALA A 86 12.88 -8.06 -14.98
CA ALA A 86 12.06 -9.26 -15.12
C ALA A 86 10.69 -9.08 -14.45
N ALA A 87 10.60 -8.45 -13.28
CA ALA A 87 9.34 -8.17 -12.62
C ALA A 87 8.39 -7.31 -13.49
N ILE A 88 8.94 -6.26 -14.14
CA ILE A 88 8.17 -5.44 -15.09
C ILE A 88 7.72 -6.26 -16.30
N ASP A 89 8.62 -7.05 -16.86
CA ASP A 89 8.33 -7.87 -18.06
C ASP A 89 7.29 -8.97 -17.74
N GLU A 90 7.23 -9.45 -16.49
CA GLU A 90 6.21 -10.38 -15.97
C GLU A 90 4.87 -9.71 -15.61
N GLY A 91 4.78 -8.37 -15.65
CA GLY A 91 3.55 -7.60 -15.43
C GLY A 91 3.39 -7.03 -14.01
N ILE A 92 4.43 -6.99 -13.18
CA ILE A 92 4.41 -6.23 -11.93
C ILE A 92 4.52 -4.74 -12.26
N THR A 93 3.44 -3.99 -12.02
CA THR A 93 3.35 -2.56 -12.32
C THR A 93 3.47 -1.67 -11.09
N PHE A 94 3.64 -2.23 -9.90
CA PHE A 94 3.69 -1.48 -8.65
C PHE A 94 5.01 -1.75 -7.92
N PHE A 95 5.75 -0.68 -7.61
CA PHE A 95 7.03 -0.73 -6.92
C PHE A 95 6.98 0.08 -5.63
N ASP A 96 7.33 -0.55 -4.52
CA ASP A 96 7.42 0.04 -3.17
C ASP A 96 8.86 0.38 -2.82
N SER A 97 9.09 1.51 -2.16
CA SER A 97 10.33 1.86 -1.47
C SER A 97 10.05 2.72 -0.24
N ALA A 98 11.10 3.19 0.44
CA ALA A 98 11.06 4.22 1.45
C ALA A 98 12.38 5.00 1.47
N TRP A 99 12.30 6.26 1.91
CA TRP A 99 13.42 7.19 1.96
C TRP A 99 14.61 6.67 2.79
N ASP A 100 14.31 5.93 3.88
CA ASP A 100 15.28 5.40 4.82
C ASP A 100 15.77 3.97 4.52
N TYR A 101 15.18 3.28 3.54
CA TYR A 101 15.56 1.92 3.23
C TYR A 101 17.01 1.84 2.75
N HIS A 102 17.85 1.15 3.55
CA HIS A 102 19.30 1.02 3.29
C HIS A 102 19.98 2.39 3.10
N ASP A 103 19.64 3.36 3.96
CA ASP A 103 20.15 4.73 3.92
C ASP A 103 19.95 5.43 2.55
N GLY A 104 18.85 5.10 1.86
CA GLY A 104 18.48 5.59 0.54
C GLY A 104 18.95 4.70 -0.61
N GLY A 105 19.72 3.67 -0.36
CA GLY A 105 20.23 2.74 -1.37
C GLY A 105 19.14 2.00 -2.12
N SER A 106 17.97 1.75 -1.48
CA SER A 106 16.81 1.18 -2.16
C SER A 106 16.28 2.11 -3.27
N GLU A 107 16.08 3.39 -2.98
CA GLU A 107 15.64 4.36 -3.97
C GLU A 107 16.66 4.54 -5.10
N GLU A 108 17.97 4.56 -4.77
CA GLU A 108 19.04 4.69 -5.78
C GLU A 108 19.07 3.53 -6.75
N ILE A 109 18.95 2.28 -6.28
CA ILE A 109 19.00 1.12 -7.16
C ILE A 109 17.73 1.01 -8.00
N ILE A 110 16.56 1.32 -7.44
CA ILE A 110 15.30 1.36 -8.20
C ILE A 110 15.40 2.46 -9.27
N GLY A 111 15.88 3.65 -8.92
CA GLY A 111 16.10 4.73 -9.87
C GLY A 111 17.03 4.35 -11.03
N LYS A 112 18.12 3.62 -10.75
CA LYS A 112 19.02 3.08 -11.80
C LYS A 112 18.29 2.08 -12.71
N GLY A 113 17.49 1.17 -12.12
CA GLY A 113 16.76 0.16 -12.87
C GLY A 113 15.66 0.73 -13.77
N LEU A 114 15.01 1.81 -13.33
CA LEU A 114 13.92 2.47 -14.08
C LEU A 114 14.41 3.51 -15.10
N ALA A 115 15.64 3.98 -15.01
CA ALA A 115 16.17 5.10 -15.81
C ALA A 115 16.29 4.80 -17.33
N THR A 116 16.18 3.55 -17.76
CA THR A 116 16.39 3.15 -19.14
C THR A 116 15.21 2.39 -19.72
N GLY A 117 15.03 2.45 -21.05
CA GLY A 117 14.03 1.66 -21.78
C GLY A 117 12.59 2.03 -21.49
N GLY A 118 12.29 3.28 -21.07
CA GLY A 118 10.92 3.72 -20.75
C GLY A 118 10.27 2.96 -19.60
N ARG A 119 11.08 2.36 -18.69
CA ARG A 119 10.55 1.51 -17.60
C ARG A 119 9.86 2.32 -16.51
N ARG A 120 10.26 3.60 -16.30
CA ARG A 120 9.58 4.47 -15.32
C ARG A 120 8.07 4.59 -15.63
N ASP A 121 7.72 4.72 -16.90
CA ASP A 121 6.33 4.89 -17.34
C ASP A 121 5.49 3.61 -17.22
N LYS A 122 6.14 2.46 -17.04
CA LYS A 122 5.47 1.16 -16.86
C LYS A 122 5.13 0.86 -15.41
N VAL A 123 5.59 1.68 -14.46
CA VAL A 123 5.47 1.40 -13.03
C VAL A 123 4.74 2.52 -12.30
N PHE A 124 3.83 2.14 -11.41
CA PHE A 124 3.32 2.98 -10.35
C PHE A 124 4.36 2.97 -9.22
N LEU A 125 5.09 4.08 -9.07
CA LEU A 125 6.23 4.20 -8.15
C LEU A 125 5.82 4.83 -6.84
N MET A 126 6.03 4.10 -5.75
CA MET A 126 5.73 4.53 -4.39
C MET A 126 7.00 4.64 -3.55
N THR A 127 7.07 5.70 -2.74
CA THR A 127 8.02 5.78 -1.62
C THR A 127 7.39 6.43 -0.39
N LYS A 128 8.16 6.59 0.68
CA LYS A 128 7.64 6.99 1.99
C LYS A 128 8.44 8.14 2.58
N ASN A 129 7.72 9.08 3.20
CA ASN A 129 8.24 10.22 3.94
C ASN A 129 8.49 9.81 5.40
N CYS A 130 9.74 9.86 5.82
CA CYS A 130 10.13 9.51 7.19
C CYS A 130 10.06 10.70 8.17
N ASN A 131 9.73 11.91 7.69
CA ASN A 131 9.59 13.08 8.53
C ASN A 131 8.14 13.42 8.87
N ARG A 132 7.96 14.19 9.94
CA ARG A 132 6.66 14.71 10.37
C ARG A 132 6.56 16.23 10.21
N ASP A 133 7.71 16.93 10.18
CA ASP A 133 7.74 18.38 9.97
C ASP A 133 7.81 18.75 8.48
N TYR A 134 7.45 20.01 8.20
CA TYR A 134 7.39 20.53 6.82
C TYR A 134 8.75 20.46 6.11
N ALA A 135 9.80 21.02 6.73
CA ALA A 135 11.11 21.13 6.09
C ALA A 135 11.77 19.76 5.88
N GLY A 136 11.67 18.87 6.87
CA GLY A 136 12.14 17.50 6.78
C GLY A 136 11.40 16.69 5.73
N SER A 137 10.08 16.85 5.63
CA SER A 137 9.26 16.20 4.60
C SER A 137 9.67 16.65 3.20
N MET A 138 9.86 17.95 2.97
CA MET A 138 10.32 18.46 1.69
C MET A 138 11.72 17.93 1.32
N ARG A 139 12.65 17.83 2.30
CA ARG A 139 13.97 17.19 2.06
C ARG A 139 13.83 15.73 1.66
N CYS A 140 12.98 14.95 2.36
CA CYS A 140 12.70 13.57 1.97
C CYS A 140 12.20 13.46 0.53
N LEU A 141 11.29 14.34 0.11
CA LEU A 141 10.77 14.37 -1.25
C LEU A 141 11.86 14.64 -2.30
N GLU A 142 12.63 15.71 -2.11
CA GLU A 142 13.68 16.10 -3.06
C GLU A 142 14.78 15.02 -3.15
N ASP A 143 15.16 14.42 -2.02
CA ASP A 143 16.08 13.29 -1.99
C ASP A 143 15.53 12.09 -2.78
N SER A 144 14.26 11.73 -2.56
CA SER A 144 13.62 10.61 -3.26
C SER A 144 13.55 10.85 -4.77
N LEU A 145 13.13 12.04 -5.21
CA LEU A 145 13.09 12.38 -6.65
C LEU A 145 14.48 12.29 -7.28
N ARG A 146 15.51 12.80 -6.61
CA ARG A 146 16.90 12.75 -7.05
C ARG A 146 17.42 11.31 -7.13
N ARG A 147 17.18 10.47 -6.11
CA ARG A 147 17.61 9.07 -6.04
C ARG A 147 16.92 8.22 -7.10
N PHE A 148 15.61 8.39 -7.29
CA PHE A 148 14.86 7.71 -8.33
C PHE A 148 15.12 8.24 -9.75
N LYS A 149 15.77 9.40 -9.91
CA LYS A 149 16.01 10.07 -11.20
C LYS A 149 14.70 10.34 -11.94
N THR A 150 13.69 10.83 -11.25
CA THR A 150 12.36 11.15 -11.78
C THR A 150 11.91 12.51 -11.26
N ASP A 151 11.01 13.14 -11.97
CA ASP A 151 10.41 14.43 -11.60
C ASP A 151 9.14 14.27 -10.75
N HIS A 152 8.59 13.05 -10.67
CA HIS A 152 7.38 12.78 -9.88
C HIS A 152 7.34 11.37 -9.28
N LEU A 153 6.56 11.25 -8.21
CA LEU A 153 6.15 10.00 -7.57
C LEU A 153 4.66 9.76 -7.83
N ASP A 154 4.30 8.50 -8.00
CA ASP A 154 2.88 8.17 -8.09
C ASP A 154 2.22 8.18 -6.72
N LEU A 155 2.86 7.64 -5.70
CA LEU A 155 2.34 7.64 -4.33
C LEU A 155 3.46 7.98 -3.32
N TRP A 156 3.15 8.90 -2.41
CA TRP A 156 4.03 9.27 -1.31
C TRP A 156 3.31 9.11 0.03
N GLN A 157 3.84 8.23 0.88
CA GLN A 157 3.17 7.87 2.13
C GLN A 157 3.95 8.35 3.35
N PHE A 158 3.26 8.77 4.41
CA PHE A 158 3.89 8.96 5.72
C PHE A 158 4.30 7.58 6.27
N HIS A 159 5.62 7.40 6.44
CA HIS A 159 6.21 6.13 6.86
C HIS A 159 6.03 5.90 8.34
N GLU A 160 5.76 4.63 8.70
CA GLU A 160 5.78 4.16 10.09
C GLU A 160 4.99 5.06 11.06
N ILE A 161 3.69 5.17 10.86
CA ILE A 161 2.76 5.70 11.86
C ILE A 161 2.62 4.64 12.95
N VAL A 162 3.59 4.59 13.88
CA VAL A 162 3.77 3.51 14.86
C VAL A 162 3.84 3.98 16.30
N TYR A 163 3.98 5.29 16.54
CA TYR A 163 3.94 5.90 17.86
C TYR A 163 2.67 6.73 18.03
N ASP A 164 2.19 6.82 19.28
CA ASP A 164 0.90 7.45 19.61
C ASP A 164 0.77 8.92 19.17
N ASN A 165 1.88 9.64 19.09
CA ASN A 165 1.97 11.04 18.69
C ASN A 165 2.25 11.25 17.18
N ASP A 166 2.55 10.20 16.42
CA ASP A 166 2.80 10.30 14.97
C ASP A 166 1.64 10.98 14.22
N PRO A 167 0.37 10.59 14.45
CA PRO A 167 -0.76 11.21 13.76
C PRO A 167 -0.86 12.73 14.04
N ASP A 168 -0.61 13.15 15.27
CA ASP A 168 -0.63 14.57 15.62
C ASP A 168 0.55 15.31 14.97
N TRP A 169 1.74 14.75 15.04
CA TRP A 169 2.95 15.37 14.50
C TRP A 169 2.90 15.57 12.97
N VAL A 170 2.28 14.67 12.23
CA VAL A 170 2.07 14.83 10.78
C VAL A 170 1.33 16.14 10.46
N PHE A 171 0.37 16.51 11.30
CA PHE A 171 -0.45 17.72 11.10
C PHE A 171 0.16 18.96 11.78
N GLU A 172 0.51 18.86 13.05
CA GLU A 172 0.98 19.98 13.86
C GLU A 172 2.36 20.49 13.43
N LYS A 173 3.27 19.59 13.02
CA LYS A 173 4.61 19.96 12.53
C LYS A 173 4.66 20.29 11.04
N GLY A 174 3.53 20.15 10.34
CA GLY A 174 3.37 20.59 8.95
C GLY A 174 3.78 19.57 7.88
N GLY A 175 4.01 18.31 8.22
CA GLY A 175 4.28 17.26 7.23
C GLY A 175 3.17 17.13 6.19
N ILE A 176 1.90 17.18 6.62
CA ILE A 176 0.74 17.16 5.70
C ILE A 176 0.71 18.37 4.76
N LYS A 177 1.12 19.55 5.23
CA LYS A 177 1.22 20.75 4.39
C LYS A 177 2.23 20.53 3.26
N ALA A 178 3.40 19.97 3.57
CA ALA A 178 4.42 19.64 2.58
C ALA A 178 3.86 18.65 1.52
N ALA A 179 3.13 17.61 1.94
CA ALA A 179 2.54 16.64 1.03
C ALA A 179 1.48 17.27 0.11
N ILE A 180 0.61 18.13 0.64
CA ILE A 180 -0.40 18.83 -0.16
C ILE A 180 0.26 19.78 -1.18
N GLU A 181 1.31 20.49 -0.79
CA GLU A 181 2.06 21.37 -1.69
C GLU A 181 2.79 20.57 -2.78
N ALA A 182 3.40 19.44 -2.44
CA ALA A 182 4.01 18.52 -3.38
C ALA A 182 3.00 17.99 -4.42
N LYS A 183 1.79 17.64 -3.97
CA LYS A 183 0.69 17.20 -4.84
C LYS A 183 0.24 18.35 -5.78
N LYS A 184 0.08 19.57 -5.28
CA LYS A 184 -0.25 20.74 -6.10
C LYS A 184 0.83 21.09 -7.12
N ALA A 185 2.10 20.86 -6.78
CA ALA A 185 3.24 21.07 -7.67
C ALA A 185 3.43 19.95 -8.71
N GLY A 186 2.61 18.89 -8.70
CA GLY A 186 2.70 17.75 -9.60
C GLY A 186 3.86 16.79 -9.28
N LYS A 187 4.58 17.00 -8.19
CA LYS A 187 5.68 16.12 -7.74
C LYS A 187 5.18 14.80 -7.13
N VAL A 188 3.92 14.76 -6.68
CA VAL A 188 3.27 13.61 -6.08
C VAL A 188 1.83 13.53 -6.59
N ARG A 189 1.39 12.36 -7.05
CA ARG A 189 0.00 12.17 -7.51
C ARG A 189 -0.95 11.85 -6.36
N PHE A 190 -0.54 10.93 -5.48
CA PHE A 190 -1.37 10.42 -4.39
C PHE A 190 -0.62 10.47 -3.07
N ILE A 191 -1.36 10.61 -1.96
CA ILE A 191 -0.83 10.72 -0.61
C ILE A 191 -1.50 9.67 0.28
N GLY A 192 -0.69 8.92 1.03
CA GLY A 192 -1.15 7.91 1.97
C GLY A 192 -0.33 7.88 3.25
N PHE A 193 -0.56 6.84 4.03
CA PHE A 193 0.26 6.55 5.20
C PHE A 193 0.43 5.04 5.41
N THR A 194 1.42 4.67 6.20
CA THR A 194 1.72 3.27 6.54
C THR A 194 2.03 3.14 8.03
N GLY A 195 1.71 1.99 8.59
CA GLY A 195 2.09 1.61 9.94
C GLY A 195 1.89 0.12 10.14
N HIS A 196 2.56 -0.44 11.15
CA HIS A 196 2.58 -1.88 11.35
C HIS A 196 2.42 -2.31 12.81
N LYS A 197 2.44 -1.38 13.78
CA LYS A 197 2.53 -1.73 15.20
C LYS A 197 1.18 -1.95 15.86
N ASP A 198 0.29 -0.98 15.75
CA ASP A 198 -1.00 -1.00 16.44
C ASP A 198 -2.07 -0.32 15.59
N PRO A 199 -3.17 -1.00 15.26
CA PRO A 199 -4.26 -0.41 14.49
C PRO A 199 -4.88 0.82 15.16
N ARG A 200 -4.88 0.93 16.51
CA ARG A 200 -5.37 2.10 17.23
C ARG A 200 -4.64 3.39 16.83
N ILE A 201 -3.35 3.29 16.54
CA ILE A 201 -2.55 4.46 16.10
C ILE A 201 -2.95 4.85 14.68
N GLN A 202 -3.08 3.88 13.78
CA GLN A 202 -3.53 4.15 12.40
C GLN A 202 -4.96 4.71 12.36
N LYS A 203 -5.85 4.27 13.25
CA LYS A 203 -7.20 4.78 13.35
C LYS A 203 -7.24 6.29 13.59
N LYS A 204 -6.32 6.84 14.41
CA LYS A 204 -6.18 8.28 14.65
C LYS A 204 -5.90 9.08 13.36
N MET A 205 -5.28 8.47 12.33
CA MET A 205 -5.07 9.12 11.03
C MET A 205 -6.38 9.38 10.29
N PHE A 206 -7.40 8.52 10.47
CA PHE A 206 -8.72 8.72 9.87
C PHE A 206 -9.53 9.81 10.58
N ASP A 207 -9.19 10.14 11.83
CA ASP A 207 -9.81 11.24 12.57
C ASP A 207 -9.24 12.62 12.18
N LYS A 208 -8.14 12.64 11.40
CA LYS A 208 -7.50 13.86 10.92
C LYS A 208 -8.19 14.41 9.66
N PRO A 209 -8.17 15.74 9.44
CA PRO A 209 -8.87 16.42 8.34
C PRO A 209 -8.14 16.24 6.99
N TYR A 210 -7.97 15.00 6.55
CA TYR A 210 -7.43 14.69 5.23
C TYR A 210 -8.07 13.42 4.67
N ASP A 211 -8.41 13.45 3.38
CA ASP A 211 -9.03 12.33 2.69
C ASP A 211 -7.95 11.47 2.01
N TRP A 212 -7.46 10.44 2.71
CA TRP A 212 -6.33 9.60 2.32
C TRP A 212 -6.62 8.83 1.03
N ASP A 213 -5.63 8.83 0.12
CA ASP A 213 -5.70 8.06 -1.13
C ASP A 213 -5.42 6.57 -0.88
N THR A 214 -4.47 6.24 0.02
CA THR A 214 -4.08 4.85 0.34
C THR A 214 -3.68 4.68 1.80
N VAL A 215 -3.78 3.43 2.29
CA VAL A 215 -3.24 3.00 3.59
C VAL A 215 -2.50 1.68 3.42
N GLN A 216 -1.25 1.61 3.91
CA GLN A 216 -0.44 0.39 3.87
C GLN A 216 -0.28 -0.19 5.27
N MET A 217 -0.58 -1.49 5.41
CA MET A 217 -0.63 -2.17 6.70
C MET A 217 -0.31 -3.67 6.59
N PRO A 218 0.05 -4.35 7.70
CA PRO A 218 0.17 -5.80 7.71
C PRO A 218 -1.14 -6.47 7.33
N ILE A 219 -1.05 -7.45 6.43
CA ILE A 219 -2.15 -8.33 6.03
C ILE A 219 -1.57 -9.74 5.91
N ASN A 220 -1.85 -10.60 6.88
CA ASN A 220 -1.36 -11.97 6.95
C ASN A 220 -2.26 -12.85 7.82
N VAL A 221 -1.99 -14.13 7.88
CA VAL A 221 -2.80 -15.12 8.62
C VAL A 221 -2.79 -14.91 10.15
N MET A 222 -1.73 -14.27 10.71
CA MET A 222 -1.62 -13.99 12.14
C MET A 222 -2.43 -12.75 12.54
N ASP A 223 -2.58 -11.79 11.63
CA ASP A 223 -3.22 -10.50 11.89
C ASP A 223 -4.63 -10.64 12.45
N ALA A 224 -5.36 -11.67 12.01
CA ALA A 224 -6.73 -11.93 12.49
C ALA A 224 -6.82 -12.20 14.02
N HIS A 225 -5.72 -12.53 14.68
CA HIS A 225 -5.69 -12.98 16.07
C HIS A 225 -5.07 -11.96 17.03
N TYR A 226 -4.20 -11.04 16.54
CA TYR A 226 -3.48 -10.11 17.39
C TYR A 226 -3.38 -8.72 16.75
N ARG A 227 -3.91 -7.68 17.42
CA ARG A 227 -3.89 -6.28 16.96
C ARG A 227 -4.23 -6.18 15.46
N SER A 228 -5.45 -6.61 15.12
CA SER A 228 -5.85 -6.89 13.74
C SER A 228 -6.10 -5.61 12.94
N PHE A 229 -5.26 -5.33 11.97
CA PHE A 229 -5.49 -4.30 10.96
C PHE A 229 -6.64 -4.69 10.02
N GLN A 230 -6.77 -5.98 9.69
CA GLN A 230 -7.88 -6.47 8.88
C GLN A 230 -9.24 -6.16 9.49
N LYS A 231 -9.38 -6.31 10.81
CA LYS A 231 -10.66 -6.09 11.51
C LYS A 231 -10.93 -4.62 11.82
N GLU A 232 -9.89 -3.82 12.07
CA GLU A 232 -10.04 -2.46 12.58
C GLU A 232 -9.81 -1.38 11.51
N ILE A 233 -8.87 -1.57 10.57
CA ILE A 233 -8.46 -0.53 9.62
C ILE A 233 -9.01 -0.77 8.22
N VAL A 234 -9.02 -2.01 7.73
CA VAL A 234 -9.56 -2.32 6.40
C VAL A 234 -11.00 -1.82 6.22
N PRO A 235 -11.93 -1.99 7.19
CA PRO A 235 -13.29 -1.44 7.06
C PRO A 235 -13.32 0.09 6.93
N LEU A 236 -12.41 0.81 7.58
CA LEU A 236 -12.31 2.27 7.46
C LEU A 236 -11.82 2.68 6.08
N CYS A 237 -10.83 1.96 5.53
CA CYS A 237 -10.35 2.17 4.16
C CYS A 237 -11.49 1.97 3.14
N LEU A 238 -12.21 0.86 3.24
CA LEU A 238 -13.34 0.56 2.34
C LEU A 238 -14.42 1.63 2.42
N LYS A 239 -14.73 2.11 3.63
CA LYS A 239 -15.72 3.17 3.84
C LYS A 239 -15.30 4.51 3.24
N SER A 240 -14.02 4.87 3.33
CA SER A 240 -13.48 6.12 2.79
C SER A 240 -13.09 6.02 1.31
N GLY A 241 -13.05 4.83 0.73
CA GLY A 241 -12.55 4.57 -0.61
C GLY A 241 -11.03 4.60 -0.72
N ALA A 242 -10.27 4.61 0.39
CA ALA A 242 -8.83 4.53 0.38
C ALA A 242 -8.35 3.16 -0.10
N GLY A 243 -7.33 3.13 -0.97
CA GLY A 243 -6.72 1.88 -1.44
C GLY A 243 -5.96 1.17 -0.32
N VAL A 244 -6.26 -0.12 -0.11
CA VAL A 244 -5.55 -0.94 0.88
C VAL A 244 -4.33 -1.59 0.24
N ILE A 245 -3.14 -1.32 0.78
CA ILE A 245 -1.90 -1.97 0.37
C ILE A 245 -1.46 -2.91 1.49
N GLY A 246 -1.46 -4.21 1.21
CA GLY A 246 -0.99 -5.22 2.15
C GLY A 246 0.54 -5.26 2.20
N MET A 247 1.10 -5.49 3.37
CA MET A 247 2.52 -5.80 3.57
C MET A 247 2.70 -6.87 4.64
N LYS A 248 3.94 -7.35 4.84
CA LYS A 248 4.25 -8.34 5.87
C LYS A 248 3.40 -9.63 5.73
N GLY A 249 3.02 -10.01 4.52
CA GLY A 249 2.22 -11.20 4.23
C GLY A 249 2.80 -12.48 4.82
N LEU A 250 4.13 -12.59 4.89
CA LEU A 250 4.86 -13.72 5.46
C LEU A 250 5.38 -13.46 6.89
N GLY A 251 4.93 -12.38 7.56
CA GLY A 251 5.44 -12.02 8.89
C GLY A 251 6.95 -11.70 8.94
N GLY A 252 7.52 -11.21 7.82
CA GLY A 252 8.98 -11.06 7.68
C GLY A 252 9.71 -12.40 7.49
N GLY A 253 9.02 -13.42 7.01
CA GLY A 253 9.53 -14.79 6.83
C GLY A 253 9.29 -15.70 8.05
N LEU A 254 8.87 -15.15 9.18
CA LEU A 254 8.71 -15.92 10.42
C LEU A 254 7.52 -16.89 10.36
N ILE A 255 6.46 -16.59 9.63
CA ILE A 255 5.27 -17.45 9.54
C ILE A 255 5.62 -18.77 8.88
N PRO A 256 6.08 -18.82 7.61
CA PRO A 256 6.36 -20.12 6.97
C PRO A 256 7.57 -20.85 7.55
N THR A 257 8.44 -20.16 8.31
CA THR A 257 9.60 -20.79 8.94
C THR A 257 9.24 -21.48 10.26
N ASN A 258 8.21 -21.01 10.97
CA ASN A 258 7.89 -21.46 12.33
C ASN A 258 6.52 -22.11 12.47
N THR A 259 5.75 -22.22 11.39
CA THR A 259 4.42 -22.85 11.36
C THR A 259 4.30 -23.80 10.18
N GLU A 260 3.19 -24.54 10.13
CA GLU A 260 2.87 -25.40 8.99
C GLU A 260 2.28 -24.65 7.78
N VAL A 261 2.17 -23.33 7.86
CA VAL A 261 1.61 -22.49 6.78
C VAL A 261 2.70 -22.16 5.76
N THR A 262 2.48 -22.53 4.53
CA THR A 262 3.42 -22.27 3.43
C THR A 262 3.44 -20.82 2.97
N ALA A 263 4.50 -20.41 2.28
CA ALA A 263 4.58 -19.07 1.67
C ALA A 263 3.45 -18.82 0.65
N GLU A 264 3.06 -19.86 -0.11
CA GLU A 264 1.93 -19.78 -1.05
C GLU A 264 0.61 -19.54 -0.32
N GLU A 265 0.31 -20.29 0.75
CA GLU A 265 -0.88 -20.08 1.56
C GLU A 265 -0.91 -18.68 2.18
N CYS A 266 0.22 -18.16 2.66
CA CYS A 266 0.35 -16.79 3.17
C CYS A 266 0.00 -15.74 2.11
N ILE A 267 0.56 -15.86 0.89
CA ILE A 267 0.32 -14.93 -0.21
C ILE A 267 -1.14 -15.04 -0.69
N ARG A 268 -1.66 -16.25 -0.89
CA ARG A 268 -3.06 -16.47 -1.30
C ARG A 268 -4.03 -15.93 -0.27
N TYR A 269 -3.78 -16.14 1.03
CA TYR A 269 -4.60 -15.57 2.10
C TYR A 269 -4.63 -14.05 2.03
N ALA A 270 -3.46 -13.41 1.98
CA ALA A 270 -3.37 -11.96 1.92
C ALA A 270 -4.08 -11.38 0.68
N LEU A 271 -3.90 -12.01 -0.49
CA LEU A 271 -4.57 -11.60 -1.73
C LEU A 271 -6.08 -11.89 -1.72
N SER A 272 -6.56 -12.80 -0.87
CA SER A 272 -8.00 -13.06 -0.66
C SER A 272 -8.67 -12.01 0.20
N GLN A 273 -7.91 -11.15 0.87
CA GLN A 273 -8.45 -10.00 1.61
C GLN A 273 -8.77 -8.85 0.64
N PRO A 274 -9.63 -7.89 1.02
CA PRO A 274 -10.02 -6.76 0.18
C PRO A 274 -8.88 -5.72 0.08
N ILE A 275 -7.76 -6.12 -0.50
CA ILE A 275 -6.59 -5.29 -0.76
C ILE A 275 -6.40 -5.02 -2.24
N SER A 276 -5.83 -3.88 -2.58
CA SER A 276 -5.48 -3.51 -3.96
C SER A 276 -4.22 -4.24 -4.44
N SER A 277 -3.22 -4.38 -3.57
CA SER A 277 -1.94 -5.00 -3.89
C SER A 277 -1.24 -5.50 -2.63
N LEU A 278 -0.40 -6.52 -2.76
CA LEU A 278 0.44 -7.05 -1.69
C LEU A 278 1.92 -6.75 -1.98
N VAL A 279 2.59 -6.05 -1.07
CA VAL A 279 4.04 -5.84 -1.14
C VAL A 279 4.76 -7.13 -0.77
N CYS A 280 5.47 -7.70 -1.74
CA CYS A 280 6.26 -8.92 -1.61
C CYS A 280 7.75 -8.65 -1.74
N GLY A 281 8.55 -9.23 -0.84
CA GLY A 281 10.00 -9.28 -0.96
C GLY A 281 10.41 -10.31 -2.01
N MET A 282 11.40 -9.95 -2.83
CA MET A 282 11.99 -10.82 -3.85
C MET A 282 13.49 -10.50 -3.88
N VAL A 283 14.34 -11.45 -3.46
CA VAL A 283 15.80 -11.26 -3.43
C VAL A 283 16.52 -12.13 -4.47
N SER A 284 15.77 -12.99 -5.16
CA SER A 284 16.27 -13.86 -6.21
C SER A 284 15.28 -13.96 -7.38
N MET A 285 15.79 -14.44 -8.52
CA MET A 285 14.92 -14.76 -9.67
C MET A 285 13.92 -15.87 -9.38
N ASP A 286 14.26 -16.76 -8.43
CA ASP A 286 13.37 -17.86 -8.05
C ASP A 286 12.23 -17.36 -7.16
N ASP A 287 12.48 -16.41 -6.24
CA ASP A 287 11.41 -15.73 -5.50
C ASP A 287 10.45 -15.01 -6.46
N LEU A 288 11.00 -14.31 -7.46
CA LEU A 288 10.19 -13.62 -8.47
C LEU A 288 9.29 -14.61 -9.22
N LYS A 289 9.87 -15.71 -9.74
CA LYS A 289 9.11 -16.73 -10.48
C LYS A 289 8.01 -17.36 -9.62
N GLN A 290 8.33 -17.71 -8.37
CA GLN A 290 7.36 -18.28 -7.44
C GLN A 290 6.20 -17.32 -7.18
N ASN A 291 6.49 -16.06 -6.82
CA ASN A 291 5.46 -15.09 -6.49
C ASN A 291 4.60 -14.73 -7.72
N VAL A 292 5.22 -14.62 -8.90
CA VAL A 292 4.52 -14.41 -10.17
C VAL A 292 3.60 -15.59 -10.51
N ALA A 293 4.06 -16.83 -10.32
CA ALA A 293 3.24 -18.02 -10.56
C ALA A 293 2.02 -18.06 -9.63
N ILE A 294 2.20 -17.74 -8.35
CA ILE A 294 1.09 -17.64 -7.37
C ILE A 294 0.08 -16.57 -7.83
N ALA A 295 0.57 -15.40 -8.22
CA ALA A 295 -0.31 -14.30 -8.62
C ALA A 295 -1.07 -14.56 -9.93
N ARG A 296 -0.43 -15.15 -10.92
CA ARG A 296 -1.08 -15.52 -12.20
C ARG A 296 -2.18 -16.56 -12.04
N ASN A 297 -1.94 -17.53 -11.16
CA ASN A 297 -2.87 -18.61 -10.87
C ASN A 297 -3.77 -18.28 -9.67
N PHE A 298 -3.79 -17.02 -9.23
CA PHE A 298 -4.53 -16.63 -8.04
C PHE A 298 -6.01 -16.91 -8.18
N THR A 299 -6.51 -17.72 -7.26
CA THR A 299 -7.93 -17.91 -7.00
C THR A 299 -8.19 -17.56 -5.54
N PRO A 300 -9.15 -16.69 -5.25
CA PRO A 300 -9.50 -16.34 -3.87
C PRO A 300 -9.80 -17.59 -3.04
N MET A 301 -9.31 -17.61 -1.81
CA MET A 301 -9.68 -18.65 -0.85
C MET A 301 -11.14 -18.51 -0.47
N SER A 302 -11.89 -19.61 -0.42
CA SER A 302 -13.22 -19.67 0.18
C SER A 302 -13.17 -19.33 1.67
N ASP A 303 -14.29 -18.94 2.24
CA ASP A 303 -14.40 -18.69 3.68
C ASP A 303 -13.98 -19.90 4.51
N ALA A 304 -14.29 -21.13 4.04
CA ALA A 304 -13.91 -22.37 4.70
C ALA A 304 -12.37 -22.58 4.70
N GLU A 305 -11.71 -22.37 3.55
CA GLU A 305 -10.24 -22.43 3.44
C GLU A 305 -9.57 -21.40 4.34
N GLN A 306 -10.08 -20.16 4.38
CA GLN A 306 -9.56 -19.12 5.26
C GLN A 306 -9.72 -19.48 6.74
N GLN A 307 -10.89 -20.00 7.15
CA GLN A 307 -11.13 -20.42 8.53
C GLN A 307 -10.23 -21.57 8.95
N GLU A 308 -10.03 -22.57 8.09
CA GLU A 308 -9.11 -23.67 8.35
C GLU A 308 -7.69 -23.16 8.54
N LEU A 309 -7.21 -22.28 7.65
CA LEU A 309 -5.88 -21.70 7.73
C LEU A 309 -5.68 -20.85 9.00
N LEU A 310 -6.68 -20.04 9.37
CA LEU A 310 -6.66 -19.26 10.59
C LEU A 310 -6.68 -20.17 11.85
N ALA A 311 -7.36 -21.31 11.82
CA ALA A 311 -7.37 -22.26 12.91
C ALA A 311 -5.98 -22.89 13.12
N LYS A 312 -5.25 -23.20 12.05
CA LYS A 312 -3.87 -23.76 12.14
C LYS A 312 -2.90 -22.86 12.91
N VAL A 313 -3.06 -21.53 12.80
CA VAL A 313 -2.13 -20.55 13.42
C VAL A 313 -2.64 -19.95 14.73
N LYS A 314 -3.83 -20.31 15.18
CA LYS A 314 -4.50 -19.65 16.30
C LYS A 314 -3.68 -19.63 17.60
N GLU A 315 -3.02 -20.73 17.93
CA GLU A 315 -2.21 -20.83 19.14
C GLU A 315 -0.93 -20.00 19.05
N ASP A 316 -0.37 -19.88 17.85
CA ASP A 316 0.87 -19.17 17.58
C ASP A 316 0.68 -17.66 17.37
N ALA A 317 -0.54 -17.24 17.02
CA ALA A 317 -0.83 -15.88 16.61
C ALA A 317 -1.27 -14.95 17.75
N GLY A 318 -1.54 -15.48 18.96
CA GLY A 318 -2.24 -14.72 20.01
C GLY A 318 -1.41 -13.65 20.73
N ASP A 319 -0.09 -13.67 20.62
CA ASP A 319 0.83 -12.78 21.36
C ASP A 319 1.76 -11.93 20.47
N GLY A 320 1.66 -12.10 19.15
CA GLY A 320 2.50 -11.37 18.18
C GLY A 320 3.94 -11.87 18.10
N ARG A 321 4.23 -13.10 18.58
CA ARG A 321 5.61 -13.68 18.55
C ARG A 321 6.18 -13.81 17.14
N TYR A 322 5.35 -13.99 16.14
CA TYR A 322 5.73 -14.04 14.72
C TYR A 322 5.38 -12.74 13.95
N GLU A 323 4.89 -11.74 14.66
CA GLU A 323 4.65 -10.39 14.16
C GLU A 323 5.48 -9.38 14.97
N LEU A 324 6.80 -9.53 14.97
CA LEU A 324 7.73 -8.71 15.77
C LEU A 324 7.57 -7.21 15.53
N PHE A 325 7.08 -6.81 14.36
CA PHE A 325 6.72 -5.44 14.04
C PHE A 325 5.53 -4.90 14.86
N LYS A 326 4.67 -5.77 15.43
CA LYS A 326 3.58 -5.40 16.34
C LYS A 326 4.01 -5.42 17.81
N SER A 327 4.86 -6.36 18.18
CA SER A 327 5.15 -6.71 19.59
C SER A 327 6.44 -6.08 20.13
N THR A 328 7.37 -5.65 19.26
CA THR A 328 8.68 -5.11 19.66
C THR A 328 9.04 -3.85 18.88
N MET A 329 10.20 -3.24 19.17
CA MET A 329 10.80 -2.15 18.39
C MET A 329 11.87 -2.65 17.39
N LEU A 330 12.12 -3.96 17.32
CA LEU A 330 13.19 -4.52 16.48
C LEU A 330 13.02 -4.25 14.98
N MET A 331 11.77 -4.10 14.55
CA MET A 331 11.45 -3.84 13.14
C MET A 331 11.03 -2.39 12.87
N ASP A 332 11.14 -1.51 13.86
CA ASP A 332 10.95 -0.07 13.67
C ASP A 332 12.21 0.52 13.01
N GLY A 333 12.03 1.39 12.04
CA GLY A 333 13.13 2.05 11.34
C GLY A 333 14.01 2.87 12.31
N PRO A 334 15.34 2.76 12.23
CA PRO A 334 16.25 3.46 13.13
C PRO A 334 16.03 4.97 13.17
N TYR A 335 15.61 5.54 12.06
CA TYR A 335 15.27 6.95 11.93
C TYR A 335 14.07 7.31 12.82
N HIS A 336 12.98 6.54 12.77
CA HIS A 336 11.76 6.76 13.56
C HIS A 336 12.02 6.56 15.06
N VAL A 337 12.76 5.51 15.42
CA VAL A 337 13.18 5.24 16.80
C VAL A 337 13.91 6.46 17.40
N LYS A 338 14.89 7.02 16.65
CA LYS A 338 15.64 8.22 17.08
C LYS A 338 14.77 9.49 17.14
N GLN A 339 13.86 9.67 16.17
CA GLN A 339 12.96 10.82 16.09
C GLN A 339 12.07 10.92 17.35
N HIS A 340 11.74 9.78 17.94
CA HIS A 340 10.95 9.67 19.16
C HIS A 340 11.80 9.60 20.44
N GLY A 341 13.11 9.81 20.35
CA GLY A 341 14.03 9.86 21.50
C GLY A 341 14.40 8.49 22.09
N PHE A 342 14.10 7.40 21.38
CA PHE A 342 14.48 6.06 21.82
C PHE A 342 15.89 5.68 21.33
N LYS A 343 16.52 4.76 22.07
CA LYS A 343 17.79 4.15 21.64
C LYS A 343 17.53 3.09 20.59
N VAL A 344 18.31 3.14 19.51
CA VAL A 344 18.27 2.08 18.48
C VAL A 344 18.89 0.81 19.05
N VAL A 345 18.11 -0.24 19.15
CA VAL A 345 18.62 -1.58 19.48
C VAL A 345 19.08 -2.21 18.18
N ARG A 346 20.39 -2.35 18.01
CA ARG A 346 20.94 -3.14 16.88
C ARG A 346 20.99 -4.61 17.34
N THR A 347 20.32 -5.47 16.59
CA THR A 347 20.48 -6.93 16.67
C THR A 347 21.69 -7.37 15.88
#